data_cce9f83f11ff9d8a99c84101ecfb8926
#
_entry.id   cce9f83f11ff9d8a99c84101ecfb8926
#
_cell.length_a   1.000
_cell.length_b   1.000
_cell.length_c   1.000
_cell.angle_alpha   90.00
_cell.angle_beta   90.00
_cell.angle_gamma   90.00
#
_symmetry.space_group_name_H-M   'P 1'
#
loop_
_entity.id
_entity.type
_entity.pdbx_description
1 polymer ?
#
loop_
_entity_poly.entity_id
_entity_poly.type
_entity_poly.pdbx_seq_one_letter_code
_entity_poly.pdbx_strand_id
1 'polypeptide(L)'
;MRYLALILATVFSATLVVGLVDSREEPPLAAGSVRGPDQILGAPRYGEKRVESYARSIGCSRYIMRTIPIYYRLAKRRNIAPDVLVAQAIVETGRGYYGGDSRPWNMAGIKKGGVVADEPKDFEVPPTAFEGVRMHVNHMAAYTHKRPIGKPHDRFYDARAAQKARGWWVSRISELGDGIWAGDPTYARKIRHHLDNMGRL
;
A
#
# COMPACT_ATOMS: atom_id res chain seq x y z
N MET A 1 -70.66 15.70 -4.01
CA MET A 1 -69.78 14.59 -4.40
C MET A 1 -68.40 14.90 -3.88
N ARG A 2 -67.93 14.19 -2.83
CA ARG A 2 -66.63 14.38 -2.18
C ARG A 2 -65.76 13.20 -2.60
N TYR A 3 -64.68 13.47 -3.33
CA TYR A 3 -63.66 12.46 -3.67
C TYR A 3 -62.66 12.36 -2.53
N LEU A 4 -62.61 11.20 -1.91
CA LEU A 4 -61.63 10.84 -0.88
C LEU A 4 -60.38 10.28 -1.61
N ALA A 5 -59.26 10.99 -1.56
CA ALA A 5 -57.99 10.53 -2.08
C ALA A 5 -57.32 9.65 -1.04
N LEU A 6 -57.12 8.37 -1.37
CA LEU A 6 -56.41 7.40 -0.57
C LEU A 6 -54.90 7.53 -0.85
N ILE A 7 -54.10 8.02 0.12
CA ILE A 7 -52.66 8.06 0.02
C ILE A 7 -52.11 6.73 0.53
N LEU A 8 -51.59 5.93 -0.39
CA LEU A 8 -50.86 4.70 -0.07
C LEU A 8 -49.42 5.05 0.36
N ALA A 9 -49.11 4.96 1.64
CA ALA A 9 -47.76 5.11 2.15
C ALA A 9 -47.01 3.78 1.98
N THR A 10 -46.08 3.73 1.01
CA THR A 10 -45.14 2.63 0.87
C THR A 10 -44.00 2.78 1.87
N VAL A 11 -44.00 1.90 2.87
CA VAL A 11 -42.91 1.79 3.82
C VAL A 11 -41.75 1.05 3.16
N PHE A 12 -40.66 1.76 2.86
CA PHE A 12 -39.40 1.16 2.46
C PHE A 12 -38.68 0.63 3.69
N SER A 13 -38.73 -0.67 3.91
CA SER A 13 -37.84 -1.34 4.88
C SER A 13 -36.41 -1.37 4.34
N ALA A 14 -35.57 -0.50 4.87
CA ALA A 14 -34.12 -0.57 4.65
C ALA A 14 -33.55 -1.74 5.47
N THR A 15 -33.30 -2.86 4.82
CA THR A 15 -32.56 -3.98 5.43
C THR A 15 -31.10 -3.59 5.59
N LEU A 16 -30.70 -3.29 6.82
CA LEU A 16 -29.30 -3.04 7.19
C LEU A 16 -28.54 -4.36 7.11
N VAL A 17 -27.82 -4.59 6.01
CA VAL A 17 -26.88 -5.70 5.89
C VAL A 17 -25.64 -5.33 6.69
N VAL A 18 -25.60 -5.74 7.95
CA VAL A 18 -24.38 -5.72 8.77
C VAL A 18 -23.46 -6.79 8.20
N GLY A 19 -22.51 -6.39 7.37
CA GLY A 19 -21.47 -7.27 6.89
C GLY A 19 -20.63 -7.76 8.08
N LEU A 20 -20.82 -9.02 8.48
CA LEU A 20 -19.91 -9.72 9.39
C LEU A 20 -18.50 -9.67 8.79
N VAL A 21 -17.62 -8.91 9.41
CA VAL A 21 -16.18 -8.94 9.12
C VAL A 21 -15.69 -10.31 9.59
N ASP A 22 -15.50 -11.23 8.66
CA ASP A 22 -14.91 -12.53 8.93
C ASP A 22 -13.49 -12.33 9.48
N SER A 23 -13.34 -12.55 10.78
CA SER A 23 -12.09 -12.38 11.55
C SER A 23 -11.10 -13.54 11.39
N ARG A 24 -11.30 -14.42 10.40
CA ARG A 24 -10.35 -15.51 10.16
C ARG A 24 -9.02 -14.92 9.70
N GLU A 25 -8.00 -15.05 10.51
CA GLU A 25 -6.62 -14.81 10.09
C GLU A 25 -6.28 -15.75 8.93
N GLU A 26 -5.73 -15.20 7.85
CA GLU A 26 -5.20 -16.04 6.77
C GLU A 26 -4.13 -16.95 7.39
N PRO A 27 -4.14 -18.27 7.10
CA PRO A 27 -3.14 -19.18 7.65
C PRO A 27 -1.73 -18.71 7.30
N PRO A 28 -0.76 -18.88 8.18
CA PRO A 28 0.62 -18.55 7.90
C PRO A 28 1.09 -19.32 6.67
N LEU A 29 1.72 -18.61 5.73
CA LEU A 29 2.27 -19.23 4.52
C LEU A 29 3.28 -20.28 4.87
N ALA A 30 3.18 -21.41 4.16
CA ALA A 30 4.18 -22.48 4.20
C ALA A 30 5.58 -21.87 3.96
N ALA A 31 6.48 -22.10 4.91
CA ALA A 31 7.88 -21.75 4.75
C ALA A 31 8.45 -22.55 3.57
N GLY A 32 8.96 -21.87 2.53
CA GLY A 32 9.81 -22.59 1.61
C GLY A 32 9.97 -22.15 0.16
N SER A 33 9.16 -21.27 -0.42
CA SER A 33 9.44 -20.82 -1.78
C SER A 33 10.14 -19.46 -1.78
N VAL A 34 11.34 -19.41 -2.34
CA VAL A 34 12.03 -18.16 -2.59
C VAL A 34 11.18 -17.34 -3.57
N ARG A 35 10.80 -16.15 -3.17
CA ARG A 35 10.04 -15.22 -4.01
C ARG A 35 10.79 -14.93 -5.31
N GLY A 36 10.10 -14.98 -6.44
CA GLY A 36 10.66 -14.58 -7.73
C GLY A 36 11.10 -13.11 -7.76
N PRO A 37 12.04 -12.73 -8.62
CA PRO A 37 12.65 -11.41 -8.62
C PRO A 37 11.66 -10.25 -8.85
N ASP A 38 10.55 -10.53 -9.51
CA ASP A 38 9.54 -9.53 -9.86
C ASP A 38 8.26 -9.62 -8.99
N GLN A 39 8.14 -10.59 -8.11
CA GLN A 39 6.95 -10.77 -7.29
C GLN A 39 6.90 -9.79 -6.12
N ILE A 40 5.71 -9.27 -5.83
CA ILE A 40 5.42 -8.41 -4.66
C ILE A 40 5.01 -9.27 -3.46
N LEU A 41 4.26 -10.35 -3.72
CA LEU A 41 3.76 -11.24 -2.68
C LEU A 41 4.78 -12.32 -2.35
N GLY A 42 4.83 -12.71 -1.07
CA GLY A 42 5.71 -13.76 -0.57
C GLY A 42 6.72 -13.27 0.48
N ALA A 43 7.63 -14.17 0.85
CA ALA A 43 8.72 -13.87 1.78
C ALA A 43 9.71 -12.85 1.16
N PRO A 44 10.38 -12.02 1.99
CA PRO A 44 11.42 -11.14 1.48
C PRO A 44 12.60 -11.95 0.91
N ARG A 45 13.25 -11.46 -0.13
CA ARG A 45 14.51 -12.00 -0.65
C ARG A 45 15.68 -11.63 0.25
N TYR A 46 15.59 -10.48 0.87
CA TYR A 46 16.65 -9.95 1.74
C TYR A 46 16.13 -9.73 3.15
N GLY A 47 16.91 -10.19 4.13
CA GLY A 47 16.61 -10.00 5.54
C GLY A 47 16.74 -8.53 5.96
N GLU A 48 16.08 -8.17 7.05
CA GLU A 48 16.02 -6.80 7.58
C GLU A 48 17.40 -6.13 7.71
N LYS A 49 18.37 -6.83 8.32
CA LYS A 49 19.73 -6.32 8.50
C LYS A 49 20.44 -5.98 7.19
N ARG A 50 20.22 -6.77 6.14
CA ARG A 50 20.79 -6.53 4.82
C ARG A 50 20.18 -5.28 4.18
N VAL A 51 18.87 -5.12 4.29
CA VAL A 51 18.15 -3.93 3.80
C VAL A 51 18.60 -2.68 4.56
N GLU A 52 18.80 -2.76 5.88
CA GLU A 52 19.35 -1.66 6.67
C GLU A 52 20.76 -1.28 6.23
N SER A 53 21.63 -2.27 6.02
CA SER A 53 22.99 -2.04 5.54
C SER A 53 23.00 -1.35 4.18
N TYR A 54 22.15 -1.81 3.27
CA TYR A 54 21.98 -1.17 1.97
C TYR A 54 21.47 0.26 2.10
N ALA A 55 20.41 0.50 2.87
CA ALA A 55 19.86 1.84 3.07
C ALA A 55 20.90 2.82 3.64
N ARG A 56 21.77 2.36 4.57
CA ARG A 56 22.90 3.13 5.08
C ARG A 56 23.93 3.45 3.99
N SER A 57 24.32 2.45 3.20
CA SER A 57 25.37 2.60 2.16
C SER A 57 24.99 3.63 1.08
N ILE A 58 23.71 3.77 0.78
CA ILE A 58 23.21 4.76 -0.18
C ILE A 58 22.77 6.08 0.46
N GLY A 59 23.03 6.27 1.76
CA GLY A 59 22.73 7.51 2.47
C GLY A 59 21.25 7.77 2.68
N CYS A 60 20.43 6.75 2.97
CA CYS A 60 19.04 6.97 3.35
C CYS A 60 18.92 7.74 4.67
N SER A 61 17.93 8.62 4.73
CA SER A 61 17.65 9.43 5.91
C SER A 61 17.16 8.59 7.10
N ARG A 62 17.14 9.22 8.29
CA ARG A 62 16.57 8.62 9.51
C ARG A 62 15.09 8.18 9.33
N TYR A 63 14.34 8.78 8.42
CA TYR A 63 12.96 8.42 8.16
C TYR A 63 12.88 7.01 7.55
N ILE A 64 13.65 6.72 6.51
CA ILE A 64 13.73 5.36 5.95
C ILE A 64 14.24 4.38 7.02
N MET A 65 15.35 4.70 7.69
CA MET A 65 15.95 3.81 8.68
C MET A 65 14.98 3.38 9.78
N ARG A 66 14.15 4.30 10.29
CA ARG A 66 13.14 4.01 11.30
C ARG A 66 11.98 3.16 10.80
N THR A 67 11.71 3.15 9.49
CA THR A 67 10.57 2.42 8.93
C THR A 67 10.90 0.97 8.57
N ILE A 68 12.16 0.61 8.31
CA ILE A 68 12.56 -0.75 7.90
C ILE A 68 12.05 -1.83 8.86
N PRO A 69 12.31 -1.79 10.18
CA PRO A 69 11.82 -2.84 11.09
C PRO A 69 10.29 -2.90 11.14
N ILE A 70 9.62 -1.77 10.93
CA ILE A 70 8.15 -1.71 10.92
C ILE A 70 7.60 -2.41 9.66
N TYR A 71 8.23 -2.20 8.48
CA TYR A 71 7.88 -2.93 7.26
C TYR A 71 8.01 -4.43 7.46
N TYR A 72 9.14 -4.90 8.02
CA TYR A 72 9.37 -6.32 8.27
C TYR A 72 8.37 -6.94 9.25
N ARG A 73 7.82 -6.15 10.17
CA ARG A 73 6.77 -6.58 11.09
C ARG A 73 5.38 -6.60 10.44
N LEU A 74 5.01 -5.55 9.69
CA LEU A 74 3.64 -5.37 9.19
C LEU A 74 3.38 -6.04 7.85
N ALA A 75 4.29 -5.96 6.89
CA ALA A 75 4.05 -6.45 5.53
C ALA A 75 3.88 -7.98 5.50
N LYS A 76 4.61 -8.71 6.33
CA LYS A 76 4.48 -10.17 6.49
C LYS A 76 3.05 -10.60 6.85
N ARG A 77 2.32 -9.78 7.62
CA ARG A 77 0.93 -10.08 8.02
C ARG A 77 -0.02 -10.10 6.83
N ARG A 78 0.41 -9.63 5.67
CA ARG A 78 -0.37 -9.57 4.43
C ARG A 78 0.29 -10.31 3.29
N ASN A 79 1.31 -11.10 3.59
CA ASN A 79 2.10 -11.78 2.56
C ASN A 79 2.67 -10.82 1.51
N ILE A 80 3.00 -9.60 1.90
CA ILE A 80 3.66 -8.62 1.05
C ILE A 80 5.14 -8.59 1.45
N ALA A 81 6.02 -8.64 0.46
CA ALA A 81 7.45 -8.64 0.69
C ALA A 81 7.94 -7.28 1.23
N PRO A 82 8.47 -7.21 2.46
CA PRO A 82 8.87 -5.95 3.07
C PRO A 82 10.04 -5.28 2.35
N ASP A 83 10.98 -6.04 1.79
CA ASP A 83 12.10 -5.53 1.00
C ASP A 83 11.62 -4.77 -0.26
N VAL A 84 10.55 -5.22 -0.90
CA VAL A 84 9.91 -4.50 -2.01
C VAL A 84 9.34 -3.17 -1.55
N LEU A 85 8.62 -3.15 -0.43
CA LEU A 85 8.03 -1.91 0.09
C LEU A 85 9.08 -0.92 0.57
N VAL A 86 10.21 -1.39 1.12
CA VAL A 86 11.34 -0.51 1.46
C VAL A 86 11.98 0.06 0.20
N ALA A 87 12.22 -0.75 -0.83
CA ALA A 87 12.73 -0.27 -2.11
C ALA A 87 11.80 0.76 -2.74
N GLN A 88 10.49 0.51 -2.69
CA GLN A 88 9.46 1.45 -3.14
C GLN A 88 9.50 2.76 -2.33
N ALA A 89 9.55 2.69 -1.01
CA ALA A 89 9.64 3.87 -0.16
C ALA A 89 10.90 4.71 -0.42
N ILE A 90 12.04 4.06 -0.72
CA ILE A 90 13.28 4.75 -1.11
C ILE A 90 13.05 5.55 -2.42
N VAL A 91 12.38 4.98 -3.40
CA VAL A 91 12.04 5.65 -4.68
C VAL A 91 11.09 6.81 -4.44
N GLU A 92 9.98 6.57 -3.75
CA GLU A 92 8.89 7.54 -3.55
C GLU A 92 9.31 8.77 -2.74
N THR A 93 10.21 8.59 -1.79
CA THR A 93 10.61 9.66 -0.86
C THR A 93 11.99 10.24 -1.16
N GLY A 94 12.63 9.86 -2.26
CA GLY A 94 14.01 10.26 -2.52
C GLY A 94 14.94 9.89 -1.37
N ARG A 95 14.96 8.62 -0.97
CA ARG A 95 15.73 8.11 0.18
C ARG A 95 15.30 8.70 1.54
N GLY A 96 14.06 9.20 1.64
CA GLY A 96 13.51 9.78 2.86
C GLY A 96 13.87 11.24 3.10
N TYR A 97 14.32 11.95 2.07
CA TYR A 97 14.57 13.39 2.16
C TYR A 97 13.36 14.24 1.80
N TYR A 98 12.29 13.61 1.30
CA TYR A 98 11.00 14.23 1.05
C TYR A 98 11.11 15.53 0.24
N GLY A 99 11.55 15.42 -1.00
CA GLY A 99 11.54 16.53 -1.94
C GLY A 99 10.12 16.87 -2.43
N GLY A 100 9.89 18.13 -2.79
CA GLY A 100 8.62 18.57 -3.36
C GLY A 100 7.44 18.45 -2.38
N ASP A 101 6.35 17.82 -2.83
CA ASP A 101 5.09 17.70 -2.09
C ASP A 101 5.02 16.53 -1.11
N SER A 102 6.08 15.73 -1.02
CA SER A 102 6.18 14.61 -0.09
C SER A 102 6.03 15.06 1.36
N ARG A 103 5.39 14.23 2.18
CA ARG A 103 5.16 14.49 3.61
C ARG A 103 5.93 13.49 4.48
N PRO A 104 6.50 13.94 5.61
CA PRO A 104 7.11 13.05 6.58
C PRO A 104 6.19 11.88 6.93
N TRP A 105 6.74 10.67 6.96
CA TRP A 105 6.03 9.39 7.18
C TRP A 105 5.05 8.97 6.08
N ASN A 106 4.72 9.80 5.09
CA ASN A 106 4.03 9.35 3.89
C ASN A 106 5.04 8.68 2.96
N MET A 107 5.23 7.37 3.14
CA MET A 107 6.31 6.60 2.52
C MET A 107 6.05 6.25 1.03
N ALA A 108 4.89 6.64 0.50
CA ALA A 108 4.48 6.23 -0.84
C ALA A 108 3.68 7.32 -1.58
N GLY A 109 3.79 8.58 -1.18
CA GLY A 109 3.10 9.69 -1.83
C GLY A 109 1.57 9.51 -1.86
N ILE A 110 0.99 8.91 -0.82
CA ILE A 110 -0.43 8.58 -0.81
C ILE A 110 -1.27 9.84 -0.61
N LYS A 111 -2.17 10.10 -1.55
CA LYS A 111 -3.15 11.17 -1.47
C LYS A 111 -4.33 10.79 -0.57
N LYS A 112 -5.08 11.78 -0.12
CA LYS A 112 -6.37 11.61 0.54
C LYS A 112 -7.38 10.96 -0.40
N GLY A 113 -8.39 10.30 0.14
CA GLY A 113 -9.45 9.67 -0.66
C GLY A 113 -10.19 10.69 -1.52
N GLY A 114 -10.56 10.28 -2.74
CA GLY A 114 -11.29 11.12 -3.69
C GLY A 114 -10.51 12.29 -4.30
N VAL A 115 -9.24 12.50 -3.92
CA VAL A 115 -8.43 13.64 -4.40
C VAL A 115 -7.63 13.25 -5.64
N VAL A 116 -7.68 14.09 -6.67
CA VAL A 116 -6.93 13.93 -7.93
C VAL A 116 -5.77 14.91 -8.04
N ALA A 117 -5.90 16.12 -7.48
CA ALA A 117 -4.89 17.18 -7.52
C ALA A 117 -3.59 16.78 -6.81
N ASP A 118 -2.51 17.53 -7.07
CA ASP A 118 -1.16 17.29 -6.56
C ASP A 118 -0.66 18.40 -5.62
N GLU A 119 -1.60 19.14 -4.99
CA GLU A 119 -1.25 20.15 -4.01
C GLU A 119 -0.74 19.51 -2.70
N PRO A 120 0.17 20.16 -1.97
CA PRO A 120 0.70 19.63 -0.69
C PRO A 120 -0.37 19.22 0.33
N LYS A 121 -1.52 19.91 0.35
CA LYS A 121 -2.68 19.61 1.23
C LYS A 121 -3.43 18.33 0.86
N ASP A 122 -3.22 17.82 -0.35
CA ASP A 122 -3.93 16.68 -0.91
C ASP A 122 -3.34 15.34 -0.47
N PHE A 123 -2.15 15.39 0.11
CA PHE A 123 -1.45 14.19 0.60
C PHE A 123 -1.79 13.87 2.06
N GLU A 124 -1.79 12.58 2.37
CA GLU A 124 -1.90 12.10 3.75
C GLU A 124 -0.69 12.53 4.58
N VAL A 125 -0.94 12.87 5.85
CA VAL A 125 0.10 13.27 6.81
C VAL A 125 0.07 12.31 8.00
N PRO A 126 0.70 11.12 7.91
CA PRO A 126 0.73 10.17 9.01
C PRO A 126 1.48 10.75 10.20
N PRO A 127 0.96 10.61 11.43
CA PRO A 127 1.57 11.23 12.61
C PRO A 127 2.87 10.52 13.07
N THR A 128 3.07 9.27 12.70
CA THR A 128 4.21 8.47 13.14
C THR A 128 4.74 7.56 12.03
N ALA A 129 5.97 7.05 12.20
CA ALA A 129 6.55 6.05 11.32
C ALA A 129 5.67 4.79 11.22
N PHE A 130 5.07 4.35 12.34
CA PHE A 130 4.19 3.18 12.36
C PHE A 130 2.95 3.41 11.48
N GLU A 131 2.27 4.54 11.64
CA GLU A 131 1.08 4.85 10.87
C GLU A 131 1.40 5.03 9.37
N GLY A 132 2.54 5.64 9.05
CA GLY A 132 2.98 5.79 7.66
C GLY A 132 3.27 4.46 6.98
N VAL A 133 3.97 3.55 7.67
CA VAL A 133 4.22 2.21 7.14
C VAL A 133 2.93 1.40 7.06
N ARG A 134 2.06 1.47 8.07
CA ARG A 134 0.76 0.80 8.05
C ARG A 134 -0.10 1.28 6.87
N MET A 135 -0.08 2.58 6.60
CA MET A 135 -0.77 3.18 5.47
C MET A 135 -0.23 2.67 4.14
N HIS A 136 1.10 2.62 3.97
CA HIS A 136 1.73 2.10 2.75
C HIS A 136 1.45 0.60 2.54
N VAL A 137 1.60 -0.21 3.60
CA VAL A 137 1.24 -1.65 3.55
C VAL A 137 -0.23 -1.84 3.17
N ASN A 138 -1.13 -1.07 3.75
CA ASN A 138 -2.55 -1.12 3.41
C ASN A 138 -2.81 -0.68 1.97
N HIS A 139 -2.12 0.34 1.48
CA HIS A 139 -2.28 0.77 0.09
C HIS A 139 -1.85 -0.32 -0.87
N MET A 140 -0.70 -0.96 -0.65
CA MET A 140 -0.27 -2.12 -1.43
C MET A 140 -1.25 -3.30 -1.29
N ALA A 141 -1.83 -3.52 -0.11
CA ALA A 141 -2.86 -4.53 0.10
C ALA A 141 -4.12 -4.28 -0.74
N ALA A 142 -4.46 -3.01 -1.01
CA ALA A 142 -5.56 -2.67 -1.92
C ALA A 142 -5.28 -3.14 -3.35
N TYR A 143 -4.06 -2.95 -3.85
CA TYR A 143 -3.64 -3.37 -5.19
C TYR A 143 -3.50 -4.89 -5.34
N THR A 144 -3.08 -5.58 -4.28
CA THR A 144 -2.76 -7.02 -4.29
C THR A 144 -3.89 -7.90 -3.76
N HIS A 145 -5.10 -7.39 -3.60
CA HIS A 145 -6.27 -8.08 -3.06
C HIS A 145 -6.07 -8.63 -1.63
N LYS A 146 -5.27 -7.97 -0.81
CA LYS A 146 -5.08 -8.35 0.59
C LYS A 146 -5.98 -7.52 1.52
N ARG A 147 -6.31 -8.07 2.70
CA ARG A 147 -7.06 -7.34 3.73
C ARG A 147 -6.20 -6.22 4.33
N PRO A 148 -6.77 -5.10 4.76
CA PRO A 148 -6.01 -4.06 5.46
C PRO A 148 -5.63 -4.49 6.88
N ILE A 149 -4.64 -3.82 7.45
CA ILE A 149 -4.27 -3.93 8.86
C ILE A 149 -5.01 -2.81 9.61
N GLY A 150 -6.00 -3.18 10.43
CA GLY A 150 -6.87 -2.24 11.11
C GLY A 150 -7.70 -1.39 10.11
N LYS A 151 -8.16 -0.22 10.56
CA LYS A 151 -8.88 0.72 9.68
C LYS A 151 -7.89 1.33 8.67
N PRO A 152 -8.10 1.15 7.36
CA PRO A 152 -7.25 1.76 6.35
C PRO A 152 -7.58 3.25 6.17
N HIS A 153 -6.72 3.98 5.45
CA HIS A 153 -6.98 5.31 4.92
C HIS A 153 -7.99 5.26 3.76
N ASP A 154 -8.65 6.37 3.45
CA ASP A 154 -9.76 6.39 2.47
C ASP A 154 -9.29 6.02 1.05
N ARG A 155 -8.10 6.43 0.64
CA ARG A 155 -7.50 6.07 -0.66
C ARG A 155 -7.34 4.56 -0.88
N PHE A 156 -7.34 3.75 0.19
CA PHE A 156 -7.38 2.29 0.10
C PHE A 156 -8.60 1.80 -0.68
N TYR A 157 -9.75 2.39 -0.41
CA TYR A 157 -11.01 1.98 -1.04
C TYR A 157 -11.04 2.38 -2.52
N ASP A 158 -10.53 3.57 -2.86
CA ASP A 158 -10.41 4.04 -4.25
C ASP A 158 -9.51 3.12 -5.07
N ALA A 159 -8.31 2.81 -4.54
CA ALA A 159 -7.36 1.90 -5.18
C ALA A 159 -7.96 0.51 -5.38
N ARG A 160 -8.66 -0.01 -4.37
CA ARG A 160 -9.30 -1.32 -4.45
C ARG A 160 -10.43 -1.37 -5.46
N ALA A 161 -11.25 -0.32 -5.52
CA ALA A 161 -12.32 -0.19 -6.50
C ALA A 161 -11.75 -0.13 -7.93
N ALA A 162 -10.67 0.63 -8.14
CA ALA A 162 -9.99 0.71 -9.44
C ALA A 162 -9.45 -0.64 -9.90
N GLN A 163 -8.80 -1.42 -9.01
CA GLN A 163 -8.31 -2.76 -9.38
C GLN A 163 -9.47 -3.71 -9.70
N LYS A 164 -10.55 -3.68 -8.91
CA LYS A 164 -11.76 -4.47 -9.18
C LYS A 164 -12.36 -4.14 -10.54
N ALA A 165 -12.43 -2.86 -10.88
CA ALA A 165 -12.95 -2.41 -12.17
C ALA A 165 -12.08 -2.87 -13.36
N ARG A 166 -10.77 -3.00 -13.17
CA ARG A 166 -9.83 -3.55 -14.18
C ARG A 166 -9.95 -5.06 -14.37
N GLY A 167 -10.53 -5.78 -13.42
CA GLY A 167 -10.69 -7.23 -13.46
C GLY A 167 -9.44 -8.04 -13.11
N TRP A 168 -8.36 -7.41 -12.62
CA TRP A 168 -7.14 -8.09 -12.18
C TRP A 168 -6.46 -7.38 -11.02
N TRP A 169 -5.56 -8.11 -10.33
CA TRP A 169 -4.84 -7.63 -9.14
C TRP A 169 -3.35 -7.64 -9.37
N VAL A 170 -2.67 -6.60 -8.91
CA VAL A 170 -1.22 -6.50 -8.99
C VAL A 170 -0.57 -7.65 -8.22
N SER A 171 0.39 -8.30 -8.84
CA SER A 171 1.20 -9.37 -8.26
C SER A 171 2.69 -9.16 -8.46
N ARG A 172 3.08 -8.33 -9.43
CA ARG A 172 4.46 -8.11 -9.87
C ARG A 172 4.85 -6.64 -9.77
N ILE A 173 6.14 -6.41 -9.53
CA ILE A 173 6.73 -5.06 -9.52
C ILE A 173 6.57 -4.39 -10.90
N SER A 174 6.72 -5.17 -12.00
CA SER A 174 6.54 -4.68 -13.37
C SER A 174 5.16 -4.11 -13.65
N GLU A 175 4.15 -4.48 -12.87
CA GLU A 175 2.77 -4.03 -13.03
C GLU A 175 2.48 -2.69 -12.31
N LEU A 176 3.46 -2.12 -11.58
CA LEU A 176 3.25 -0.89 -10.81
C LEU A 176 3.43 0.41 -11.61
N GLY A 177 3.96 0.33 -12.83
CA GLY A 177 4.10 1.48 -13.74
C GLY A 177 2.83 1.78 -14.54
N ASP A 178 2.98 2.63 -15.55
CA ASP A 178 1.99 2.91 -16.60
C ASP A 178 0.59 3.32 -16.06
N GLY A 179 0.58 4.12 -14.99
CA GLY A 179 -0.65 4.65 -14.39
C GLY A 179 -1.37 3.70 -13.43
N ILE A 180 -0.81 2.55 -13.10
CA ILE A 180 -1.38 1.64 -12.09
C ILE A 180 -1.11 2.18 -10.69
N TRP A 181 0.16 2.31 -10.32
CA TRP A 181 0.60 2.97 -9.09
C TRP A 181 1.19 4.35 -9.41
N ALA A 182 2.12 4.40 -10.36
CA ALA A 182 2.78 5.61 -10.82
C ALA A 182 2.69 5.75 -12.34
N GLY A 183 2.60 6.99 -12.84
CA GLY A 183 2.61 7.28 -14.27
C GLY A 183 3.96 7.11 -14.96
N ASP A 184 5.05 6.95 -14.20
CA ASP A 184 6.40 6.77 -14.72
C ASP A 184 6.61 5.35 -15.29
N PRO A 185 6.84 5.17 -16.59
CA PRO A 185 7.07 3.85 -17.19
C PRO A 185 8.37 3.19 -16.68
N THR A 186 9.27 3.96 -16.06
CA THR A 186 10.51 3.43 -15.47
C THR A 186 10.38 3.03 -14.00
N TYR A 187 9.21 3.20 -13.41
CA TYR A 187 8.96 3.03 -11.98
C TYR A 187 9.38 1.64 -11.46
N ALA A 188 8.93 0.59 -12.11
CA ALA A 188 9.29 -0.78 -11.77
C ALA A 188 10.83 -1.03 -11.85
N ARG A 189 11.50 -0.43 -12.83
CA ARG A 189 12.95 -0.52 -12.96
C ARG A 189 13.68 0.15 -11.81
N LYS A 190 13.17 1.30 -11.32
CA LYS A 190 13.75 1.99 -10.16
C LYS A 190 13.65 1.12 -8.89
N ILE A 191 12.52 0.48 -8.65
CA ILE A 191 12.35 -0.43 -7.50
C ILE A 191 13.31 -1.62 -7.63
N ARG A 192 13.35 -2.28 -8.80
CA ARG A 192 14.24 -3.42 -9.05
C ARG A 192 15.71 -3.05 -8.89
N HIS A 193 16.13 -1.87 -9.33
CA HIS A 193 17.50 -1.39 -9.13
C HIS A 193 17.91 -1.41 -7.65
N HIS A 194 17.04 -0.97 -6.73
CA HIS A 194 17.31 -1.04 -5.31
C HIS A 194 17.38 -2.48 -4.79
N LEU A 195 16.45 -3.33 -5.22
CA LEU A 195 16.45 -4.76 -4.84
C LEU A 195 17.71 -5.48 -5.33
N ASP A 196 18.12 -5.27 -6.56
CA ASP A 196 19.33 -5.91 -7.13
C ASP A 196 20.59 -5.45 -6.39
N ASN A 197 20.67 -4.18 -6.01
CA ASN A 197 21.80 -3.66 -5.24
C ASN A 197 21.81 -4.15 -3.78
N MET A 198 20.66 -4.39 -3.17
CA MET A 198 20.59 -5.10 -1.88
C MET A 198 21.22 -6.51 -1.97
N GLY A 199 21.15 -7.15 -3.13
CA GLY A 199 21.75 -8.46 -3.37
C GLY A 199 23.27 -8.45 -3.51
N ARG A 200 23.86 -7.31 -3.82
CA ARG A 200 25.33 -7.18 -4.07
C ARG A 200 26.14 -6.87 -2.83
N LEU A 201 25.51 -6.52 -1.70
CA LEU A 201 26.15 -6.34 -0.41
C LEU A 201 26.41 -7.68 0.27
#